data_b424263a2966ecb06b47b881a143796c
#
_entry.id   b424263a2966ecb06b47b881a143796c
#
_cell.length_a   1.000
_cell.length_b   1.000
_cell.length_c   1.000
_cell.angle_alpha   90.00
_cell.angle_beta   90.00
_cell.angle_gamma   90.00
#
_symmetry.space_group_name_H-M   'P 1'
#
loop_
_entity.id
_entity.type
_entity.pdbx_description
1 polymer ?
#
loop_
_entity_poly.entity_id
_entity_poly.type
_entity_poly.pdbx_seq_one_letter_code
_entity_poly.pdbx_strand_id
1 'polypeptide(L)'
;MRSGLLERALRVAAARAAAPGDLKFTERQLYYELCRVLLPAHLLPRRLPFTLAPPLGHGRFAAALGRLGDVPGLLAAPPHRRPRPGAPAEPDLYDYGLPRLLVCQDPAIARMLVANDWHLEAACPVLAADDLPLDPRLTAALGRVPDAVVLVLHDASAQGTALPGRVRAQLGPGAPRVAALGLTPRHAASLHLARGRATGPALPAASLDRRELRWLARGRYAEVAAVNPAHLLRTLHRLVRDGGASPPGAATGGVEAPRDTGFLTWPTR
;
A
#
# COMPACT_ATOMS: atom_id res chain seq x y z
N MET A 1 -31.56 -3.41 -1.14
CA MET A 1 -30.92 -4.42 -2.01
C MET A 1 -31.16 -5.79 -1.37
N ARG A 2 -31.74 -6.76 -2.11
CA ARG A 2 -32.04 -8.09 -1.56
C ARG A 2 -30.74 -8.80 -1.16
N SER A 3 -30.74 -9.50 0.00
CA SER A 3 -29.57 -10.17 0.59
C SER A 3 -28.80 -11.03 -0.43
N GLY A 4 -29.48 -11.85 -1.21
CA GLY A 4 -28.87 -12.73 -2.20
C GLY A 4 -28.14 -12.03 -3.37
N LEU A 5 -28.53 -10.77 -3.73
CA LEU A 5 -27.82 -10.00 -4.76
C LEU A 5 -26.47 -9.49 -4.24
N LEU A 6 -26.42 -9.07 -2.98
CA LEU A 6 -25.16 -8.60 -2.37
C LEU A 6 -24.17 -9.76 -2.20
N GLU A 7 -24.63 -10.93 -1.79
CA GLU A 7 -23.78 -12.13 -1.67
C GLU A 7 -23.25 -12.59 -3.03
N ARG A 8 -24.09 -12.53 -4.08
CA ARG A 8 -23.65 -12.82 -5.45
C ARG A 8 -22.60 -11.82 -5.93
N ALA A 9 -22.79 -10.52 -5.68
CA ALA A 9 -21.82 -9.48 -5.99
C ALA A 9 -20.49 -9.68 -5.21
N LEU A 10 -20.60 -10.13 -3.95
CA LEU A 10 -19.43 -10.42 -3.11
C LEU A 10 -18.61 -11.60 -3.64
N ARG A 11 -19.26 -12.67 -4.13
CA ARG A 11 -18.54 -13.78 -4.80
C ARG A 11 -17.81 -13.33 -6.05
N VAL A 12 -18.45 -12.48 -6.86
CA VAL A 12 -17.80 -11.88 -8.05
C VAL A 12 -16.61 -11.01 -7.63
N ALA A 13 -16.75 -10.22 -6.55
CA ALA A 13 -15.67 -9.41 -6.02
C ALA A 13 -14.50 -10.26 -5.52
N ALA A 14 -14.77 -11.36 -4.81
CA ALA A 14 -13.75 -12.30 -4.34
C ALA A 14 -13.00 -12.94 -5.51
N ALA A 15 -13.70 -13.42 -6.54
CA ALA A 15 -13.08 -13.96 -7.74
C ALA A 15 -12.18 -12.92 -8.45
N ARG A 16 -12.59 -11.64 -8.51
CA ARG A 16 -11.78 -10.56 -9.08
C ARG A 16 -10.55 -10.21 -8.21
N ALA A 17 -10.69 -10.27 -6.89
CA ALA A 17 -9.60 -10.00 -5.97
C ALA A 17 -8.52 -11.10 -6.05
N ALA A 18 -8.93 -12.37 -6.25
CA ALA A 18 -8.04 -13.50 -6.40
C ALA A 18 -7.41 -13.62 -7.80
N ALA A 19 -7.91 -12.93 -8.81
CA ALA A 19 -7.43 -13.04 -10.19
C ALA A 19 -6.14 -12.20 -10.43
N PRO A 20 -5.23 -12.70 -11.30
CA PRO A 20 -5.11 -14.05 -11.82
C PRO A 20 -4.45 -14.99 -10.81
N GLY A 21 -4.88 -16.24 -10.73
CA GLY A 21 -4.13 -17.31 -10.07
C GLY A 21 -4.13 -17.33 -8.55
N ASP A 22 -5.31 -17.30 -7.91
CA ASP A 22 -5.46 -17.56 -6.46
C ASP A 22 -4.72 -16.60 -5.51
N LEU A 23 -4.59 -15.33 -5.91
CA LEU A 23 -3.97 -14.29 -5.08
C LEU A 23 -4.64 -14.21 -3.70
N LYS A 24 -3.82 -14.03 -2.69
CA LYS A 24 -4.27 -13.70 -1.35
C LYS A 24 -4.61 -12.21 -1.26
N PHE A 25 -5.68 -11.88 -0.57
CA PHE A 25 -6.13 -10.50 -0.42
C PHE A 25 -6.70 -10.25 0.98
N THR A 26 -6.73 -8.97 1.36
CA THR A 26 -7.26 -8.55 2.66
C THR A 26 -8.77 -8.33 2.60
N GLU A 27 -9.44 -8.36 3.77
CA GLU A 27 -10.85 -8.00 3.89
C GLU A 27 -11.14 -6.60 3.33
N ARG A 28 -10.21 -5.65 3.57
CA ARG A 28 -10.33 -4.28 3.07
C ARG A 28 -10.24 -4.20 1.55
N GLN A 29 -9.38 -4.99 0.92
CA GLN A 29 -9.30 -5.11 -0.54
C GLN A 29 -10.58 -5.73 -1.11
N LEU A 30 -11.14 -6.75 -0.48
CA LEU A 30 -12.40 -7.35 -0.89
C LEU A 30 -13.56 -6.35 -0.82
N TYR A 31 -13.62 -5.54 0.24
CA TYR A 31 -14.59 -4.45 0.34
C TYR A 31 -14.52 -3.49 -0.84
N TYR A 32 -13.33 -3.06 -1.22
CA TYR A 32 -13.16 -2.15 -2.35
C TYR A 32 -13.42 -2.81 -3.70
N GLU A 33 -13.12 -4.10 -3.86
CA GLU A 33 -13.52 -4.85 -5.05
C GLU A 33 -15.05 -4.96 -5.16
N LEU A 34 -15.73 -5.19 -4.04
CA LEU A 34 -17.19 -5.15 -4.02
C LEU A 34 -17.71 -3.76 -4.43
N CYS A 35 -17.12 -2.69 -3.94
CA CYS A 35 -17.47 -1.33 -4.37
C CYS A 35 -17.29 -1.15 -5.88
N ARG A 36 -16.26 -1.72 -6.50
CA ARG A 36 -16.02 -1.69 -7.95
C ARG A 36 -17.02 -2.53 -8.73
N VAL A 37 -17.47 -3.66 -8.19
CA VAL A 37 -18.53 -4.47 -8.80
C VAL A 37 -19.86 -3.72 -8.80
N LEU A 38 -20.17 -3.03 -7.70
CA LEU A 38 -21.41 -2.26 -7.56
C LEU A 38 -21.39 -0.94 -8.35
N LEU A 39 -20.23 -0.32 -8.48
CA LEU A 39 -20.04 0.95 -9.19
C LEU A 39 -18.74 0.89 -10.00
N PRO A 40 -18.78 0.49 -11.28
CA PRO A 40 -17.61 0.22 -12.11
C PRO A 40 -16.96 1.50 -12.65
N ALA A 41 -16.73 2.50 -11.82
CA ALA A 41 -16.12 3.78 -12.19
C ALA A 41 -14.68 3.63 -12.74
N HIS A 42 -14.00 2.54 -12.40
CA HIS A 42 -12.65 2.22 -12.91
C HIS A 42 -12.61 1.95 -14.42
N LEU A 43 -13.77 1.73 -15.05
CA LEU A 43 -13.89 1.59 -16.51
C LEU A 43 -13.93 2.94 -17.25
N LEU A 44 -14.11 4.05 -16.51
CA LEU A 44 -14.11 5.38 -17.10
C LEU A 44 -12.70 5.82 -17.52
N PRO A 45 -12.58 6.67 -18.55
CA PRO A 45 -11.29 7.17 -19.01
C PRO A 45 -10.54 7.91 -17.92
N ARG A 46 -9.26 7.62 -17.72
CA ARG A 46 -8.38 8.27 -16.72
C ARG A 46 -8.17 9.78 -16.95
N ARG A 47 -8.59 10.28 -18.10
CA ARG A 47 -8.56 11.71 -18.42
C ARG A 47 -9.46 12.57 -17.53
N LEU A 48 -10.42 11.94 -16.85
CA LEU A 48 -11.32 12.59 -15.90
C LEU A 48 -10.94 12.15 -14.47
N PRO A 49 -9.96 12.79 -13.81
CA PRO A 49 -9.50 12.38 -12.50
C PRO A 49 -10.53 12.75 -11.42
N PHE A 50 -11.09 11.77 -10.74
CA PHE A 50 -12.02 11.93 -9.62
C PHE A 50 -11.97 10.75 -8.64
N THR A 51 -12.48 10.97 -7.45
CA THR A 51 -12.67 9.92 -6.43
C THR A 51 -14.13 9.87 -6.03
N LEU A 52 -14.65 8.68 -5.76
CA LEU A 52 -16.05 8.46 -5.40
C LEU A 52 -16.19 8.05 -3.93
N ALA A 53 -17.33 8.35 -3.33
CA ALA A 53 -17.69 7.71 -2.07
C ALA A 53 -18.03 6.23 -2.32
N PRO A 54 -17.73 5.31 -1.39
CA PRO A 54 -18.13 3.93 -1.51
C PRO A 54 -19.66 3.82 -1.63
N PRO A 55 -20.20 3.00 -2.56
CA PRO A 55 -21.63 2.83 -2.75
C PRO A 55 -22.27 2.02 -1.62
N LEU A 56 -21.47 1.35 -0.79
CA LEU A 56 -21.90 0.50 0.32
C LEU A 56 -21.12 0.83 1.59
N GLY A 57 -21.80 0.96 2.71
CA GLY A 57 -21.15 1.11 4.03
C GLY A 57 -20.49 -0.19 4.49
N HIS A 58 -19.34 -0.07 5.19
CA HIS A 58 -18.55 -1.20 5.66
C HIS A 58 -19.36 -2.18 6.54
N GLY A 59 -20.26 -1.70 7.41
CA GLY A 59 -21.07 -2.58 8.25
C GLY A 59 -21.98 -3.53 7.44
N ARG A 60 -22.55 -3.06 6.32
CA ARG A 60 -23.35 -3.93 5.42
C ARG A 60 -22.48 -4.95 4.68
N PHE A 61 -21.27 -4.58 4.32
CA PHE A 61 -20.27 -5.49 3.76
C PHE A 61 -19.89 -6.57 4.77
N ALA A 62 -19.50 -6.19 5.99
CA ALA A 62 -19.10 -7.12 7.05
C ALA A 62 -20.23 -8.12 7.38
N ALA A 63 -21.48 -7.65 7.47
CA ALA A 63 -22.63 -8.51 7.66
C ALA A 63 -22.86 -9.49 6.48
N ALA A 64 -22.61 -9.07 5.24
CA ALA A 64 -22.73 -9.96 4.07
C ALA A 64 -21.58 -10.97 4.03
N LEU A 65 -20.36 -10.55 4.38
CA LEU A 65 -19.19 -11.42 4.46
C LEU A 65 -19.39 -12.50 5.53
N GLY A 66 -19.88 -12.12 6.73
CA GLY A 66 -20.19 -13.08 7.80
C GLY A 66 -21.22 -14.14 7.41
N ARG A 67 -22.19 -13.80 6.55
CA ARG A 67 -23.15 -14.78 6.02
C ARG A 67 -22.58 -15.66 4.91
N LEU A 68 -21.60 -15.16 4.16
CA LEU A 68 -20.99 -15.92 3.07
C LEU A 68 -20.09 -17.04 3.61
N GLY A 69 -19.54 -16.86 4.81
CA GLY A 69 -18.64 -17.81 5.44
C GLY A 69 -17.23 -17.74 4.84
N ASP A 70 -16.65 -18.91 4.55
CA ASP A 70 -15.29 -18.99 4.02
C ASP A 70 -15.20 -18.43 2.59
N VAL A 71 -14.19 -17.60 2.37
CA VAL A 71 -13.89 -16.96 1.09
C VAL A 71 -12.48 -17.33 0.66
N PRO A 72 -12.31 -18.13 -0.41
CA PRO A 72 -10.99 -18.52 -0.89
C PRO A 72 -10.10 -17.31 -1.18
N GLY A 73 -8.86 -17.35 -0.72
CA GLY A 73 -7.89 -16.28 -0.90
C GLY A 73 -7.98 -15.13 0.12
N LEU A 74 -9.05 -15.07 0.91
CA LEU A 74 -9.17 -14.06 1.97
C LEU A 74 -8.20 -14.36 3.12
N LEU A 75 -7.32 -13.42 3.42
CA LEU A 75 -6.40 -13.54 4.56
C LEU A 75 -7.17 -13.38 5.86
N ALA A 76 -7.05 -14.38 6.75
CA ALA A 76 -7.56 -14.28 8.11
C ALA A 76 -6.97 -13.07 8.84
N ALA A 77 -7.74 -12.51 9.79
CA ALA A 77 -7.21 -11.49 10.68
C ALA A 77 -5.95 -12.02 11.40
N PRO A 78 -4.93 -11.17 11.60
CA PRO A 78 -3.72 -11.61 12.28
C PRO A 78 -4.09 -12.15 13.66
N PRO A 79 -3.58 -13.31 14.07
CA PRO A 79 -3.63 -13.68 15.47
C PRO A 79 -2.90 -12.58 16.25
N HIS A 80 -3.43 -12.18 17.39
CA HIS A 80 -2.74 -11.23 18.28
C HIS A 80 -1.34 -11.79 18.57
N ARG A 81 -0.35 -11.20 17.93
CA ARG A 81 1.03 -11.67 17.99
C ARG A 81 1.58 -11.30 19.37
N ARG A 82 1.52 -12.23 20.31
CA ARG A 82 2.42 -12.19 21.47
C ARG A 82 3.83 -12.52 20.94
N PRO A 83 4.86 -11.72 21.27
CA PRO A 83 6.23 -12.10 20.96
C PRO A 83 6.47 -13.50 21.51
N ARG A 84 6.88 -14.45 20.67
CA ARG A 84 7.36 -15.74 21.15
C ARG A 84 8.81 -15.56 21.56
N PRO A 85 9.15 -15.67 22.86
CA PRO A 85 10.53 -15.78 23.28
C PRO A 85 11.06 -17.13 22.77
N GLY A 86 12.18 -17.14 22.08
CA GLY A 86 12.90 -18.37 21.69
C GLY A 86 12.61 -18.94 20.30
N ALA A 87 12.25 -18.13 19.31
CA ALA A 87 12.37 -18.56 17.92
C ALA A 87 13.86 -18.86 17.63
N PRO A 88 14.17 -20.01 16.98
CA PRO A 88 15.54 -20.28 16.57
C PRO A 88 16.06 -19.13 15.74
N ALA A 89 17.30 -18.69 15.98
CA ALA A 89 17.94 -17.67 15.20
C ALA A 89 17.98 -18.16 13.75
N GLU A 90 17.17 -17.57 12.88
CA GLU A 90 17.31 -17.74 11.44
C GLU A 90 18.72 -17.32 11.06
N PRO A 91 19.37 -18.01 10.06
CA PRO A 91 20.68 -17.60 9.58
C PRO A 91 20.64 -16.09 9.31
N ASP A 92 21.66 -15.40 9.77
CA ASP A 92 21.68 -13.93 9.90
C ASP A 92 21.70 -13.29 8.50
N LEU A 93 20.50 -13.20 7.89
CA LEU A 93 20.29 -12.53 6.59
C LEU A 93 20.79 -11.08 6.63
N TYR A 94 21.04 -10.55 7.82
CA TYR A 94 21.57 -9.20 8.04
C TYR A 94 23.09 -9.10 7.84
N ASP A 95 23.83 -10.21 7.74
CA ASP A 95 25.26 -10.21 7.41
C ASP A 95 25.52 -9.80 5.96
N TYR A 96 24.54 -9.99 5.10
CA TYR A 96 24.55 -9.52 3.72
C TYR A 96 23.91 -8.12 3.65
N GLY A 97 24.51 -7.20 2.89
CA GLY A 97 23.96 -5.87 2.69
C GLY A 97 22.55 -5.92 2.10
N LEU A 98 21.66 -5.03 2.56
CA LEU A 98 20.29 -4.96 2.11
C LEU A 98 20.10 -3.77 1.16
N PRO A 99 19.91 -3.98 -0.16
CA PRO A 99 19.80 -2.88 -1.11
C PRO A 99 18.45 -2.17 -1.07
N ARG A 100 17.38 -2.86 -0.63
CA ARG A 100 16.02 -2.34 -0.63
C ARG A 100 15.24 -2.84 0.57
N LEU A 101 14.36 -1.98 1.08
CA LEU A 101 13.39 -2.28 2.11
C LEU A 101 12.07 -1.62 1.77
N LEU A 102 10.95 -2.31 1.90
CA LEU A 102 9.62 -1.74 1.75
C LEU A 102 8.96 -1.59 3.12
N VAL A 103 8.56 -0.37 3.46
CA VAL A 103 7.76 -0.06 4.65
C VAL A 103 6.33 0.24 4.20
N CYS A 104 5.37 -0.56 4.66
CA CYS A 104 3.94 -0.39 4.37
C CYS A 104 3.23 0.30 5.53
N GLN A 105 2.43 1.31 5.26
CA GLN A 105 1.61 1.97 6.28
C GLN A 105 0.61 0.99 6.91
N ASP A 106 -0.06 0.18 6.07
CA ASP A 106 -1.07 -0.79 6.49
C ASP A 106 -0.43 -2.17 6.69
N PRO A 107 -0.43 -2.72 7.93
CA PRO A 107 0.10 -4.05 8.21
C PRO A 107 -0.65 -5.17 7.47
N ALA A 108 -1.93 -4.98 7.12
CA ALA A 108 -2.67 -5.95 6.34
C ALA A 108 -2.15 -6.02 4.89
N ILE A 109 -1.75 -4.89 4.31
CA ILE A 109 -1.10 -4.85 2.99
C ILE A 109 0.29 -5.48 3.05
N ALA A 110 1.10 -5.20 4.08
CA ALA A 110 2.39 -5.87 4.26
C ALA A 110 2.23 -7.40 4.28
N ARG A 111 1.29 -7.91 5.05
CA ARG A 111 0.97 -9.34 5.09
C ARG A 111 0.50 -9.91 3.75
N MET A 112 -0.31 -9.16 3.02
CA MET A 112 -0.78 -9.56 1.70
C MET A 112 0.39 -9.69 0.71
N LEU A 113 1.35 -8.78 0.74
CA LEU A 113 2.56 -8.86 -0.09
C LEU A 113 3.38 -10.11 0.25
N VAL A 114 3.57 -10.38 1.54
CA VAL A 114 4.30 -11.58 2.01
C VAL A 114 3.54 -12.87 1.65
N ALA A 115 2.22 -12.91 1.80
CA ALA A 115 1.39 -14.07 1.50
C ALA A 115 1.30 -14.39 0.00
N ASN A 116 1.68 -13.47 -0.87
CA ASN A 116 1.81 -13.66 -2.32
C ASN A 116 3.28 -13.72 -2.77
N ASP A 117 4.21 -14.02 -1.88
CA ASP A 117 5.65 -14.19 -2.14
C ASP A 117 6.34 -13.00 -2.83
N TRP A 118 5.67 -11.83 -2.84
CA TRP A 118 6.18 -10.62 -3.49
C TRP A 118 7.57 -10.21 -2.98
N HIS A 119 7.82 -10.37 -1.68
CA HIS A 119 9.08 -10.03 -1.04
C HIS A 119 10.25 -10.89 -1.55
N LEU A 120 9.99 -12.14 -1.91
CA LEU A 120 10.96 -13.05 -2.51
C LEU A 120 11.23 -12.69 -3.97
N GLU A 121 10.16 -12.51 -4.75
CA GLU A 121 10.25 -12.17 -6.18
C GLU A 121 10.93 -10.81 -6.42
N ALA A 122 10.68 -9.83 -5.53
CA ALA A 122 11.26 -8.50 -5.62
C ALA A 122 12.65 -8.38 -4.94
N ALA A 123 13.09 -9.44 -4.24
CA ALA A 123 14.26 -9.41 -3.34
C ALA A 123 14.24 -8.15 -2.44
N CYS A 124 13.08 -7.87 -1.83
CA CYS A 124 12.81 -6.67 -1.07
C CYS A 124 11.97 -7.03 0.17
N PRO A 125 12.58 -7.11 1.35
CA PRO A 125 11.86 -7.34 2.60
C PRO A 125 10.75 -6.31 2.81
N VAL A 126 9.66 -6.75 3.45
CA VAL A 126 8.46 -5.95 3.71
C VAL A 126 8.24 -5.84 5.20
N LEU A 127 8.12 -4.62 5.70
CA LEU A 127 7.77 -4.31 7.08
C LEU A 127 6.47 -3.49 7.14
N ALA A 128 5.76 -3.60 8.24
CA ALA A 128 4.68 -2.68 8.57
C ALA A 128 5.23 -1.44 9.28
N ALA A 129 4.55 -0.30 9.11
CA ALA A 129 4.92 0.93 9.83
C ALA A 129 4.78 0.79 11.36
N ASP A 130 4.00 -0.19 11.83
CA ASP A 130 3.85 -0.51 13.25
C ASP A 130 5.09 -1.23 13.81
N ASP A 131 5.96 -1.76 12.96
CA ASP A 131 7.24 -2.39 13.34
C ASP A 131 8.37 -1.36 13.51
N LEU A 132 8.08 -0.08 13.35
CA LEU A 132 9.04 1.01 13.59
C LEU A 132 9.18 1.29 15.11
N PRO A 133 10.38 1.66 15.60
CA PRO A 133 11.62 1.92 14.86
C PRO A 133 12.25 0.66 14.29
N LEU A 134 13.03 0.80 13.21
CA LEU A 134 13.74 -0.33 12.60
C LEU A 134 14.72 -0.97 13.57
N ASP A 135 14.82 -2.30 13.51
CA ASP A 135 15.86 -3.04 14.22
C ASP A 135 17.25 -2.48 13.84
N PRO A 136 18.14 -2.23 14.81
CA PRO A 136 19.51 -1.74 14.55
C PRO A 136 20.30 -2.60 13.56
N ARG A 137 20.10 -3.92 13.56
CA ARG A 137 20.73 -4.85 12.60
C ARG A 137 20.26 -4.57 11.17
N LEU A 138 18.96 -4.32 10.99
CA LEU A 138 18.40 -3.98 9.70
C LEU A 138 18.93 -2.63 9.19
N THR A 139 19.03 -1.66 10.09
CA THR A 139 19.64 -0.35 9.77
C THR A 139 21.12 -0.50 9.38
N ALA A 140 21.87 -1.35 10.07
CA ALA A 140 23.26 -1.65 9.73
C ALA A 140 23.39 -2.36 8.37
N ALA A 141 22.51 -3.33 8.07
CA ALA A 141 22.49 -4.01 6.79
C ALA A 141 22.20 -3.07 5.61
N LEU A 142 21.27 -2.13 5.79
CA LEU A 142 21.01 -1.05 4.82
C LEU A 142 22.22 -0.14 4.64
N GLY A 143 22.94 0.20 5.72
CA GLY A 143 24.13 1.05 5.68
C GLY A 143 25.34 0.43 4.98
N ARG A 144 25.38 -0.89 4.79
CA ARG A 144 26.46 -1.59 4.06
C ARG A 144 26.36 -1.44 2.54
N VAL A 145 25.21 -1.04 2.02
CA VAL A 145 24.98 -0.86 0.58
C VAL A 145 24.95 0.63 0.24
N PRO A 146 25.87 1.14 -0.58
CA PRO A 146 25.96 2.59 -0.86
C PRO A 146 24.67 3.23 -1.40
N ASP A 147 23.93 2.50 -2.24
CA ASP A 147 22.71 2.98 -2.89
C ASP A 147 21.45 2.33 -2.32
N ALA A 148 21.48 1.92 -1.05
CA ALA A 148 20.32 1.35 -0.40
C ALA A 148 19.15 2.33 -0.37
N VAL A 149 17.93 1.80 -0.57
CA VAL A 149 16.70 2.59 -0.62
C VAL A 149 15.65 2.01 0.31
N VAL A 150 15.08 2.85 1.16
CA VAL A 150 13.87 2.54 1.92
C VAL A 150 12.66 3.09 1.17
N LEU A 151 11.84 2.19 0.66
CA LEU A 151 10.63 2.50 -0.08
C LEU A 151 9.45 2.57 0.89
N VAL A 152 8.60 3.58 0.78
CA VAL A 152 7.46 3.77 1.68
C VAL A 152 6.15 3.74 0.89
N LEU A 153 5.34 2.70 1.17
CA LEU A 153 4.00 2.55 0.62
C LEU A 153 2.98 3.06 1.66
N HIS A 154 2.24 4.09 1.28
CA HIS A 154 1.32 4.77 2.20
C HIS A 154 0.00 5.14 1.52
N ASP A 155 -1.03 5.36 2.31
CA ASP A 155 -2.32 5.85 1.86
C ASP A 155 -2.26 7.31 1.39
N ALA A 156 -3.18 7.69 0.52
CA ALA A 156 -3.47 9.08 0.22
C ALA A 156 -4.26 9.70 1.41
N SER A 157 -3.58 9.91 2.52
CA SER A 157 -4.12 10.47 3.75
C SER A 157 -3.09 11.42 4.38
N ALA A 158 -3.52 12.28 5.31
CA ALA A 158 -2.60 13.16 6.00
C ALA A 158 -1.49 12.40 6.75
N GLN A 159 -1.87 11.31 7.44
CA GLN A 159 -0.90 10.44 8.14
C GLN A 159 0.01 9.69 7.16
N GLY A 160 -0.55 9.20 6.06
CA GLY A 160 0.20 8.46 5.04
C GLY A 160 1.26 9.32 4.38
N THR A 161 0.89 10.51 3.95
CA THR A 161 1.82 11.46 3.30
C THR A 161 2.93 11.96 4.23
N ALA A 162 2.74 11.90 5.54
CA ALA A 162 3.76 12.24 6.54
C ALA A 162 4.69 11.05 6.87
N LEU A 163 4.31 9.81 6.53
CA LEU A 163 5.05 8.61 6.89
C LEU A 163 6.50 8.59 6.35
N PRO A 164 6.78 8.95 5.08
CA PRO A 164 8.15 8.98 4.57
C PRO A 164 9.08 9.88 5.38
N GLY A 165 8.59 11.04 5.81
CA GLY A 165 9.32 11.95 6.69
C GLY A 165 9.62 11.35 8.07
N ARG A 166 8.64 10.64 8.67
CA ARG A 166 8.84 9.93 9.93
C ARG A 166 9.87 8.82 9.81
N VAL A 167 9.80 8.01 8.75
CA VAL A 167 10.78 6.95 8.47
C VAL A 167 12.17 7.56 8.34
N ARG A 168 12.31 8.66 7.59
CA ARG A 168 13.59 9.36 7.42
C ARG A 168 14.15 9.86 8.75
N ALA A 169 13.32 10.47 9.59
CA ALA A 169 13.74 10.97 10.89
C ALA A 169 14.26 9.85 11.83
N GLN A 170 13.67 8.66 11.73
CA GLN A 170 14.08 7.51 12.55
C GLN A 170 15.39 6.87 12.08
N LEU A 171 15.69 6.92 10.79
CA LEU A 171 16.92 6.38 10.25
C LEU A 171 18.17 7.23 10.62
N GLY A 172 17.98 8.52 10.90
CA GLY A 172 19.05 9.41 11.33
C GLY A 172 19.97 9.91 10.20
N PRO A 173 21.06 10.62 10.57
CA PRO A 173 22.06 11.11 9.63
C PRO A 173 22.85 9.97 8.98
N GLY A 174 23.18 10.10 7.69
CA GLY A 174 23.86 9.04 6.93
C GLY A 174 22.99 7.89 6.47
N ALA A 175 21.68 7.98 6.71
CA ALA A 175 20.71 6.96 6.37
C ALA A 175 20.55 6.77 4.85
N PRO A 176 20.12 5.56 4.42
CA PRO A 176 19.77 5.29 3.03
C PRO A 176 18.67 6.24 2.54
N ARG A 177 18.59 6.40 1.24
CA ARG A 177 17.56 7.21 0.60
C ARG A 177 16.16 6.70 0.96
N VAL A 178 15.25 7.60 1.32
CA VAL A 178 13.84 7.27 1.55
C VAL A 178 13.03 7.76 0.36
N ALA A 179 12.32 6.85 -0.31
CA ALA A 179 11.49 7.16 -1.47
C ALA A 179 10.02 6.81 -1.19
N ALA A 180 9.14 7.80 -1.34
CA ALA A 180 7.69 7.61 -1.24
C ALA A 180 7.15 6.98 -2.53
N LEU A 181 6.55 5.80 -2.44
CA LEU A 181 5.86 5.17 -3.56
C LEU A 181 4.44 5.70 -3.76
N GLY A 182 3.90 6.28 -2.75
CA GLY A 182 2.52 6.76 -2.69
C GLY A 182 1.68 5.81 -1.85
N LEU A 183 0.39 5.99 -1.81
CA LEU A 183 -0.56 6.60 -2.72
C LEU A 183 -0.70 8.12 -2.50
N THR A 184 -0.77 8.91 -3.58
CA THR A 184 -1.12 10.33 -3.47
C THR A 184 -2.58 10.58 -3.83
N PRO A 185 -3.17 11.74 -3.43
CA PRO A 185 -4.51 12.13 -3.86
C PRO A 185 -4.68 12.15 -5.38
N ARG A 186 -3.65 12.54 -6.13
CA ARG A 186 -3.64 12.53 -7.58
C ARG A 186 -3.72 11.11 -8.15
N HIS A 187 -2.93 10.19 -7.60
CA HIS A 187 -3.00 8.77 -7.98
C HIS A 187 -4.39 8.19 -7.70
N ALA A 188 -4.95 8.46 -6.51
CA ALA A 188 -6.30 8.02 -6.15
C ALA A 188 -7.37 8.53 -7.13
N ALA A 189 -7.27 9.80 -7.55
CA ALA A 189 -8.20 10.37 -8.51
C ALA A 189 -8.07 9.78 -9.91
N SER A 190 -6.84 9.56 -10.40
CA SER A 190 -6.58 8.97 -11.73
C SER A 190 -6.97 7.50 -11.83
N LEU A 191 -6.93 6.78 -10.71
CA LEU A 191 -7.37 5.39 -10.62
C LEU A 191 -8.85 5.25 -10.25
N HIS A 192 -9.58 6.36 -10.11
CA HIS A 192 -10.99 6.41 -9.70
C HIS A 192 -11.27 5.62 -8.41
N LEU A 193 -10.34 5.69 -7.44
CA LEU A 193 -10.47 4.94 -6.19
C LEU A 193 -11.61 5.47 -5.33
N ALA A 194 -12.17 4.57 -4.55
CA ALA A 194 -13.11 4.95 -3.50
C ALA A 194 -12.38 5.77 -2.43
N ARG A 195 -13.01 6.86 -1.98
CA ARG A 195 -12.49 7.73 -0.92
C ARG A 195 -13.33 7.65 0.34
N GLY A 196 -12.67 7.65 1.47
CA GLY A 196 -13.30 7.88 2.76
C GLY A 196 -13.33 9.36 3.16
N ARG A 197 -13.88 9.61 4.35
CA ARG A 197 -13.77 10.86 5.09
C ARG A 197 -13.28 10.59 6.50
N ALA A 198 -12.25 11.30 6.92
CA ALA A 198 -11.73 11.29 8.28
C ALA A 198 -12.01 12.65 8.93
N THR A 199 -12.21 12.63 10.24
CA THR A 199 -12.25 13.82 11.09
C THR A 199 -10.86 14.00 11.69
N GLY A 200 -10.22 15.13 11.43
CA GLY A 200 -8.91 15.45 12.03
C GLY A 200 -8.14 16.47 11.19
N PRO A 201 -7.16 17.15 11.79
CA PRO A 201 -6.33 18.11 11.10
C PRO A 201 -5.45 17.41 10.05
N ALA A 202 -5.36 18.01 8.87
CA ALA A 202 -4.41 17.58 7.86
C ALA A 202 -3.01 18.08 8.26
N LEU A 203 -2.06 17.14 8.40
CA LEU A 203 -0.64 17.52 8.53
C LEU A 203 -0.11 17.87 7.14
N PRO A 204 0.51 19.06 6.96
CA PRO A 204 1.06 19.42 5.67
C PRO A 204 2.25 18.51 5.32
N ALA A 205 2.20 17.87 4.15
CA ALA A 205 3.34 17.19 3.57
C ALA A 205 3.98 18.10 2.52
N ALA A 206 5.28 18.32 2.61
CA ALA A 206 6.01 19.27 1.78
C ALA A 206 6.04 18.91 0.28
N SER A 207 5.67 17.68 -0.08
CA SER A 207 5.75 17.14 -1.45
C SER A 207 4.44 17.18 -2.24
N LEU A 208 3.36 17.73 -1.69
CA LEU A 208 2.03 17.73 -2.30
C LEU A 208 1.71 19.06 -2.98
N ASP A 209 0.99 18.98 -4.10
CA ASP A 209 0.49 20.18 -4.78
C ASP A 209 -0.70 20.82 -4.04
N ARG A 210 -1.08 22.07 -4.46
CA ARG A 210 -2.20 22.81 -3.85
C ARG A 210 -3.55 22.10 -3.97
N ARG A 211 -3.76 21.25 -4.99
CA ARG A 211 -5.01 20.51 -5.19
C ARG A 211 -5.06 19.33 -4.24
N GLU A 212 -3.96 18.63 -4.06
CA GLU A 212 -3.79 17.52 -3.14
C GLU A 212 -3.95 17.98 -1.69
N LEU A 213 -3.31 19.08 -1.32
CA LEU A 213 -3.47 19.69 0.00
C LEU A 213 -4.94 20.08 0.28
N ARG A 214 -5.64 20.70 -0.68
CA ARG A 214 -7.07 21.01 -0.54
C ARG A 214 -7.94 19.75 -0.47
N TRP A 215 -7.55 18.68 -1.12
CA TRP A 215 -8.27 17.42 -1.07
C TRP A 215 -8.16 16.78 0.32
N LEU A 216 -6.96 16.75 0.90
CA LEU A 216 -6.70 16.30 2.28
C LEU A 216 -7.35 17.20 3.32
N ALA A 217 -7.29 18.53 3.15
CA ALA A 217 -7.90 19.52 4.06
C ALA A 217 -9.43 19.34 4.19
N ARG A 218 -10.08 18.73 3.19
CA ARG A 218 -11.51 18.35 3.25
C ARG A 218 -11.75 17.04 4.01
N GLY A 219 -10.76 16.53 4.72
CA GLY A 219 -10.81 15.24 5.42
C GLY A 219 -10.92 14.03 4.50
N ARG A 220 -10.59 14.16 3.22
CA ARG A 220 -10.65 13.02 2.28
C ARG A 220 -9.40 12.16 2.42
N TYR A 221 -9.58 10.86 2.23
CA TYR A 221 -8.48 9.90 2.14
C TYR A 221 -8.82 8.79 1.16
N ALA A 222 -7.81 8.12 0.62
CA ALA A 222 -7.94 6.88 -0.13
C ALA A 222 -6.86 5.91 0.32
N GLU A 223 -7.25 4.66 0.50
CA GLU A 223 -6.38 3.61 1.01
C GLU A 223 -5.66 2.88 -0.13
N VAL A 224 -4.45 2.40 0.12
CA VAL A 224 -3.74 1.47 -0.77
C VAL A 224 -4.59 0.21 -0.99
N ALA A 225 -5.33 -0.23 0.01
CA ALA A 225 -6.26 -1.34 -0.09
C ALA A 225 -7.35 -1.15 -1.18
N ALA A 226 -7.63 0.10 -1.57
CA ALA A 226 -8.55 0.38 -2.67
C ALA A 226 -7.96 0.09 -4.06
N VAL A 227 -6.67 -0.23 -4.17
CA VAL A 227 -6.05 -0.73 -5.41
C VAL A 227 -6.29 -2.23 -5.50
N ASN A 228 -6.63 -2.73 -6.70
CA ASN A 228 -6.80 -4.16 -6.92
C ASN A 228 -5.51 -4.94 -6.58
N PRO A 229 -5.57 -6.11 -5.91
CA PRO A 229 -4.40 -6.86 -5.47
C PRO A 229 -3.38 -7.13 -6.58
N ALA A 230 -3.81 -7.68 -7.73
CA ALA A 230 -2.92 -7.94 -8.85
C ALA A 230 -2.29 -6.67 -9.42
N HIS A 231 -3.05 -5.58 -9.41
CA HIS A 231 -2.57 -4.27 -9.82
C HIS A 231 -1.49 -3.74 -8.87
N LEU A 232 -1.72 -3.87 -7.58
CA LEU A 232 -0.77 -3.43 -6.57
C LEU A 232 0.54 -4.19 -6.68
N LEU A 233 0.50 -5.53 -6.74
CA LEU A 233 1.68 -6.38 -6.88
C LEU A 233 2.51 -5.99 -8.11
N ARG A 234 1.88 -5.92 -9.30
CA ARG A 234 2.58 -5.55 -10.55
C ARG A 234 3.16 -4.13 -10.52
N THR A 235 2.43 -3.19 -9.92
CA THR A 235 2.90 -1.81 -9.82
C THR A 235 4.11 -1.72 -8.89
N LEU A 236 4.06 -2.39 -7.75
CA LEU A 236 5.18 -2.44 -6.80
C LEU A 236 6.41 -3.12 -7.40
N HIS A 237 6.26 -4.23 -8.14
CA HIS A 237 7.37 -4.85 -8.85
C HIS A 237 8.09 -3.87 -9.79
N ARG A 238 7.31 -3.11 -10.57
CA ARG A 238 7.86 -2.09 -11.45
C ARG A 238 8.57 -0.98 -10.67
N LEU A 239 7.91 -0.42 -9.66
CA LEU A 239 8.46 0.68 -8.87
C LEU A 239 9.75 0.31 -8.13
N VAL A 240 9.82 -0.91 -7.61
CA VAL A 240 11.02 -1.42 -6.93
C VAL A 240 12.15 -1.67 -7.94
N ARG A 241 11.83 -2.18 -9.12
CA ARG A 241 12.81 -2.38 -10.19
C ARG A 241 13.36 -1.05 -10.72
N ASP A 242 12.47 -0.11 -11.01
CA ASP A 242 12.81 1.21 -11.54
C ASP A 242 13.40 2.14 -10.44
N GLY A 243 13.01 1.93 -9.19
CA GLY A 243 13.49 2.68 -8.03
C GLY A 243 14.97 2.47 -7.73
N GLY A 244 15.57 1.38 -8.22
CA GLY A 244 17.00 1.14 -8.18
C GLY A 244 17.80 1.92 -9.22
N ALA A 245 17.18 2.42 -10.27
CA ALA A 245 17.80 3.23 -11.30
C ALA A 245 17.56 4.72 -11.02
N SER A 246 18.31 5.32 -10.10
CA SER A 246 18.36 6.79 -10.00
C SER A 246 19.21 7.36 -11.13
N PRO A 247 18.79 8.46 -11.77
CA PRO A 247 19.70 9.20 -12.63
C PRO A 247 20.89 9.70 -11.80
N PRO A 248 22.14 9.62 -12.30
CA PRO A 248 23.30 10.14 -11.61
C PRO A 248 23.11 11.66 -11.46
N GLY A 249 23.04 12.16 -10.21
CA GLY A 249 23.01 13.60 -9.93
C GLY A 249 22.11 14.10 -8.81
N ALA A 250 21.23 13.30 -8.22
CA ALA A 250 20.34 13.76 -7.15
C ALA A 250 20.85 13.38 -5.75
N ALA A 251 22.01 13.88 -5.38
CA ALA A 251 22.53 13.78 -4.01
C ALA A 251 21.99 14.93 -3.15
N THR A 252 20.70 14.90 -2.82
CA THR A 252 20.15 15.75 -1.77
C THR A 252 19.33 14.90 -0.82
N GLY A 253 19.76 14.83 0.44
CA GLY A 253 19.23 13.98 1.51
C GLY A 253 17.81 14.26 1.95
N GLY A 254 16.89 14.52 1.03
CA GLY A 254 15.46 14.72 1.27
C GLY A 254 14.59 13.48 0.99
N VAL A 255 13.34 13.54 1.41
CA VAL A 255 12.31 12.56 1.00
C VAL A 255 11.98 12.79 -0.48
N GLU A 256 12.23 11.77 -1.33
CA GLU A 256 11.88 11.83 -2.74
C GLU A 256 10.35 11.79 -2.91
N ALA A 257 9.81 12.73 -3.69
CA ALA A 257 8.39 12.76 -4.02
C ALA A 257 7.97 11.50 -4.79
N PRO A 258 6.71 11.06 -4.66
CA PRO A 258 6.18 9.93 -5.42
C PRO A 258 6.37 10.16 -6.93
N ARG A 259 6.97 9.19 -7.61
CA ARG A 259 7.18 9.29 -9.06
C ARG A 259 5.86 9.34 -9.79
N ASP A 260 5.71 10.29 -10.68
CA ASP A 260 4.50 10.48 -11.51
C ASP A 260 4.15 9.25 -12.35
N THR A 261 5.14 8.43 -12.66
CA THR A 261 5.02 7.31 -13.58
C THR A 261 4.53 6.00 -12.94
N GLY A 262 4.71 5.80 -11.61
CA GLY A 262 4.48 4.51 -10.96
C GLY A 262 3.04 4.01 -11.03
N PHE A 263 2.13 4.69 -10.34
CA PHE A 263 0.71 4.33 -10.33
C PHE A 263 -0.07 4.81 -11.56
N LEU A 264 0.47 5.76 -12.34
CA LEU A 264 -0.20 6.35 -13.48
C LEU A 264 0.11 5.64 -14.81
N THR A 265 1.29 5.04 -14.97
CA THR A 265 1.66 4.28 -16.17
C THR A 265 1.14 2.84 -16.14
N TRP A 266 -0.12 2.69 -15.95
CA TRP A 266 -0.76 1.40 -16.06
C TRP A 266 -0.90 1.02 -17.54
N PRO A 267 -0.53 -0.21 -17.98
CA PRO A 267 -0.85 -0.65 -19.30
C PRO A 267 -2.37 -0.67 -19.47
N THR A 268 -2.84 0.15 -20.40
CA THR A 268 -4.18 0.09 -20.95
C THR A 268 -4.29 -1.19 -21.78
N ARG A 269 -4.75 -2.29 -21.18
CA ARG A 269 -5.45 -3.41 -21.83
C ARG A 269 -6.14 -4.24 -20.80
#